data_fc07e780922fa1d0fe2a4b82c18eaef1
#
_entry.id   fc07e780922fa1d0fe2a4b82c18eaef1
#
_cell.length_a   1.000
_cell.length_b   1.000
_cell.length_c   1.000
_cell.angle_alpha   90.00
_cell.angle_beta   90.00
_cell.angle_gamma   90.00
#
_symmetry.space_group_name_H-M   'P 1'
#
loop_
_entity.id
_entity.type
_entity.pdbx_description
1 polymer ?
#
loop_
_entity_poly.entity_id
_entity_poly.type
_entity_poly.pdbx_seq_one_letter_code
_entity_poly.pdbx_strand_id
1 'polypeptide(L)'
;RVVGMDNYSKYGPVRKSYDGHPDYHFVAGDCRDVALLEGLLAEADHFIAGAAMIGGISYFHSYPYDLLATNERIIAASVDAALAAHRKGRLRKVTYMSSSMVFESTDRWPSVEGDERRVPPPLSSYGFQKLAVEYYARAAWDQYRLPYTIVRPFNCVGVGEGRALGEAEVLSGNVKLAMSHVVPDLVQKVLKGQDPLHILGDGSQVRHYTYGGDLARGIVTAMEQEAAMNQDFNLSTATSTTVLELAQTIWHRVKGPAQPFRYVSDPPFEHDVARRVPSVEKARRMLGFEATTTLGQMLDEVIPWVRNALDEGII
;
A
#
# COMPACT_ATOMS: atom_id res chain seq x y z
N ARG A 1 -14.41 2.17 19.21
CA ARG A 1 -13.39 1.22 19.67
C ARG A 1 -12.77 0.52 18.46
N VAL A 2 -11.46 0.37 18.43
CA VAL A 2 -10.67 -0.26 17.36
C VAL A 2 -9.91 -1.46 17.93
N VAL A 3 -9.95 -2.59 17.22
CA VAL A 3 -9.09 -3.75 17.49
C VAL A 3 -8.14 -3.89 16.32
N GLY A 4 -6.83 -3.77 16.58
CA GLY A 4 -5.78 -4.02 15.60
C GLY A 4 -5.20 -5.41 15.79
N MET A 5 -4.87 -6.10 14.70
CA MET A 5 -4.19 -7.39 14.74
C MET A 5 -3.02 -7.43 13.77
N ASP A 6 -1.89 -7.96 14.21
CA ASP A 6 -0.69 -8.18 13.41
C ASP A 6 0.11 -9.35 13.99
N ASN A 7 0.82 -10.10 13.18
CA ASN A 7 1.71 -11.18 13.63
C ASN A 7 3.18 -10.76 13.72
N TYR A 8 3.48 -9.50 13.48
CA TYR A 8 4.82 -8.90 13.49
C TYR A 8 5.84 -9.53 12.53
N SER A 9 5.36 -10.25 11.52
CA SER A 9 6.25 -11.01 10.63
C SER A 9 7.16 -10.14 9.77
N LYS A 10 6.77 -8.88 9.49
CA LYS A 10 7.55 -8.01 8.60
C LYS A 10 8.60 -7.17 9.35
N TYR A 11 8.21 -6.42 10.32
CA TYR A 11 9.07 -5.44 11.02
C TYR A 11 9.36 -5.80 12.48
N GLY A 12 8.86 -6.93 12.97
CA GLY A 12 8.84 -7.20 14.41
C GLY A 12 7.87 -6.29 15.15
N PRO A 13 7.89 -6.33 16.50
CA PRO A 13 7.07 -5.44 17.31
C PRO A 13 7.48 -3.97 17.12
N VAL A 14 6.55 -3.14 16.67
CA VAL A 14 6.75 -1.70 16.47
C VAL A 14 5.80 -0.94 17.37
N ARG A 15 6.34 -0.05 18.19
CA ARG A 15 5.52 0.83 19.04
C ARG A 15 4.85 1.92 18.18
N LYS A 16 3.53 2.07 18.36
CA LYS A 16 2.72 3.08 17.66
C LYS A 16 2.30 4.19 18.64
N SER A 17 2.11 5.40 18.12
CA SER A 17 1.68 6.54 18.94
C SER A 17 0.31 6.34 19.60
N TYR A 18 -0.51 5.47 19.06
CA TYR A 18 -1.86 5.16 19.54
C TYR A 18 -1.97 3.90 20.39
N ASP A 19 -0.87 3.18 20.70
CA ASP A 19 -0.89 1.94 21.49
C ASP A 19 -1.49 2.13 22.88
N GLY A 20 -1.37 3.34 23.47
CA GLY A 20 -1.96 3.70 24.76
C GLY A 20 -3.36 4.30 24.68
N HIS A 21 -4.00 4.36 23.50
CA HIS A 21 -5.33 4.96 23.39
C HIS A 21 -6.40 4.05 24.03
N PRO A 22 -7.31 4.57 24.88
CA PRO A 22 -8.27 3.75 25.62
C PRO A 22 -9.25 2.96 24.74
N ASP A 23 -9.53 3.45 23.53
CA ASP A 23 -10.39 2.77 22.57
C ASP A 23 -9.64 1.90 21.56
N TYR A 24 -8.32 1.76 21.70
CA TYR A 24 -7.51 0.88 20.89
C TYR A 24 -7.09 -0.35 21.66
N HIS A 25 -7.29 -1.53 21.08
CA HIS A 25 -6.82 -2.80 21.63
C HIS A 25 -6.04 -3.56 20.56
N PHE A 26 -4.82 -3.98 20.90
CA PHE A 26 -3.97 -4.76 20.00
C PHE A 26 -3.99 -6.24 20.37
N VAL A 27 -4.07 -7.10 19.35
CA VAL A 27 -3.99 -8.55 19.44
C VAL A 27 -2.84 -9.05 18.56
N ALA A 28 -1.83 -9.67 19.16
CA ALA A 28 -0.82 -10.39 18.41
C ALA A 28 -1.41 -11.69 17.88
N GLY A 29 -1.48 -11.85 16.56
CA GLY A 29 -2.10 -13.02 15.95
C GLY A 29 -1.93 -13.07 14.44
N ASP A 30 -2.18 -14.25 13.89
CA ASP A 30 -2.07 -14.51 12.44
C ASP A 30 -3.45 -14.47 11.79
N CYS A 31 -3.60 -13.68 10.72
CA CYS A 31 -4.86 -13.57 9.97
C CYS A 31 -5.26 -14.86 9.22
N ARG A 32 -4.43 -15.90 9.25
CA ARG A 32 -4.78 -17.24 8.76
C ARG A 32 -5.51 -18.09 9.82
N ASP A 33 -5.51 -17.63 11.07
CA ASP A 33 -6.26 -18.28 12.15
C ASP A 33 -7.72 -17.83 12.13
N VAL A 34 -8.56 -18.64 11.49
CA VAL A 34 -9.99 -18.37 11.33
C VAL A 34 -10.69 -18.28 12.68
N ALA A 35 -10.34 -19.14 13.64
CA ALA A 35 -10.99 -19.16 14.97
C ALA A 35 -10.69 -17.88 15.76
N LEU A 36 -9.43 -17.38 15.70
CA LEU A 36 -9.05 -16.10 16.29
C LEU A 36 -9.81 -14.95 15.64
N LEU A 37 -9.86 -14.91 14.31
CA LEU A 37 -10.60 -13.88 13.57
C LEU A 37 -12.10 -13.91 13.89
N GLU A 38 -12.73 -15.08 13.95
CA GLU A 38 -14.14 -15.22 14.32
C GLU A 38 -14.42 -14.66 15.73
N GLY A 39 -13.52 -14.92 16.68
CA GLY A 39 -13.61 -14.37 18.02
C GLY A 39 -13.55 -12.84 18.05
N LEU A 40 -12.62 -12.25 17.29
CA LEU A 40 -12.49 -10.79 17.20
C LEU A 40 -13.67 -10.14 16.45
N LEU A 41 -14.14 -10.76 15.38
CA LEU A 41 -15.23 -10.24 14.56
C LEU A 41 -16.60 -10.41 15.20
N ALA A 42 -16.75 -11.25 16.21
CA ALA A 42 -18.03 -11.45 16.91
C ALA A 42 -18.60 -10.15 17.49
N GLU A 43 -17.71 -9.22 17.86
CA GLU A 43 -18.07 -7.92 18.46
C GLU A 43 -17.82 -6.74 17.50
N ALA A 44 -17.48 -7.00 16.22
CA ALA A 44 -17.15 -5.97 15.25
C ALA A 44 -18.35 -5.57 14.39
N ASP A 45 -18.51 -4.27 14.16
CA ASP A 45 -19.49 -3.72 13.21
C ASP A 45 -18.90 -3.64 11.79
N HIS A 46 -17.60 -3.38 11.68
CA HIS A 46 -16.84 -3.27 10.44
C HIS A 46 -15.53 -4.05 10.53
N PHE A 47 -15.11 -4.60 9.41
CA PHE A 47 -13.82 -5.27 9.28
C PHE A 47 -13.02 -4.67 8.13
N ILE A 48 -11.79 -4.24 8.38
CA ILE A 48 -10.83 -3.85 7.35
C ILE A 48 -9.88 -5.02 7.14
N ALA A 49 -10.05 -5.76 6.05
CA ALA A 49 -9.17 -6.87 5.66
C ALA A 49 -7.89 -6.30 5.01
N GLY A 50 -6.96 -5.84 5.85
CA GLY A 50 -5.76 -5.13 5.43
C GLY A 50 -4.48 -5.94 5.52
N ALA A 51 -4.48 -7.07 6.22
CA ALA A 51 -3.30 -7.90 6.38
C ALA A 51 -2.86 -8.53 5.06
N ALA A 52 -1.57 -8.46 4.77
CA ALA A 52 -0.96 -9.08 3.61
C ALA A 52 0.55 -9.22 3.80
N MET A 53 1.15 -10.25 3.21
CA MET A 53 2.57 -10.33 2.96
C MET A 53 2.88 -9.39 1.79
N ILE A 54 3.60 -8.32 2.05
CA ILE A 54 3.90 -7.27 1.06
C ILE A 54 5.38 -6.90 1.10
N GLY A 55 5.88 -6.37 0.00
CA GLY A 55 7.23 -5.81 -0.13
C GLY A 55 7.30 -4.86 -1.31
N GLY A 56 8.48 -4.33 -1.61
CA GLY A 56 8.71 -3.57 -2.81
C GLY A 56 8.82 -4.45 -4.07
N ILE A 57 9.14 -3.82 -5.19
CA ILE A 57 9.22 -4.52 -6.49
C ILE A 57 10.23 -5.66 -6.47
N SER A 58 11.37 -5.51 -5.80
CA SER A 58 12.38 -6.56 -5.65
C SER A 58 11.84 -7.79 -4.90
N TYR A 59 10.98 -7.57 -3.91
CA TYR A 59 10.37 -8.65 -3.14
C TYR A 59 9.43 -9.50 -3.99
N PHE A 60 8.62 -8.87 -4.85
CA PHE A 60 7.71 -9.58 -5.75
C PHE A 60 8.43 -10.53 -6.70
N HIS A 61 9.62 -10.13 -7.17
CA HIS A 61 10.43 -10.95 -8.04
C HIS A 61 11.18 -12.06 -7.31
N SER A 62 11.57 -11.83 -6.05
CA SER A 62 12.34 -12.80 -5.26
C SER A 62 11.46 -13.90 -4.64
N TYR A 63 10.21 -13.57 -4.26
CA TYR A 63 9.32 -14.46 -3.51
C TYR A 63 7.91 -14.58 -4.11
N PRO A 64 7.76 -14.84 -5.43
CA PRO A 64 6.46 -14.80 -6.09
C PRO A 64 5.48 -15.86 -5.57
N TYR A 65 5.96 -17.08 -5.28
CA TYR A 65 5.13 -18.16 -4.76
C TYR A 65 4.71 -17.91 -3.31
N ASP A 66 5.66 -17.57 -2.44
CA ASP A 66 5.38 -17.37 -1.00
C ASP A 66 4.41 -16.23 -0.78
N LEU A 67 4.57 -15.14 -1.56
CA LEU A 67 3.67 -14.00 -1.54
C LEU A 67 2.26 -14.42 -1.97
N LEU A 68 2.12 -15.08 -3.11
CA LEU A 68 0.82 -15.51 -3.62
C LEU A 68 0.17 -16.49 -2.64
N ALA A 69 0.85 -17.56 -2.28
CA ALA A 69 0.31 -18.63 -1.45
C ALA A 69 -0.06 -18.16 -0.03
N THR A 70 0.73 -17.26 0.56
CA THR A 70 0.43 -16.70 1.89
C THR A 70 -0.77 -15.78 1.84
N ASN A 71 -0.83 -14.88 0.86
CA ASN A 71 -1.91 -13.91 0.75
C ASN A 71 -3.25 -14.55 0.38
N GLU A 72 -3.25 -15.62 -0.44
CA GLU A 72 -4.46 -16.39 -0.72
C GLU A 72 -5.02 -17.07 0.54
N ARG A 73 -4.16 -17.59 1.42
CA ARG A 73 -4.60 -18.13 2.71
C ARG A 73 -5.15 -17.07 3.64
N ILE A 74 -4.52 -15.88 3.68
CA ILE A 74 -4.96 -14.74 4.49
C ILE A 74 -6.34 -14.27 4.04
N ILE A 75 -6.55 -14.07 2.73
CA ILE A 75 -7.83 -13.56 2.25
C ILE A 75 -8.95 -14.60 2.41
N ALA A 76 -8.69 -15.89 2.13
CA ALA A 76 -9.66 -16.95 2.34
C ALA A 76 -10.10 -17.03 3.82
N ALA A 77 -9.14 -17.07 4.74
CA ALA A 77 -9.43 -17.09 6.19
C ALA A 77 -10.21 -15.84 6.64
N SER A 78 -9.84 -14.66 6.12
CA SER A 78 -10.53 -13.41 6.42
C SER A 78 -12.00 -13.43 5.96
N VAL A 79 -12.26 -13.96 4.77
CA VAL A 79 -13.63 -14.07 4.24
C VAL A 79 -14.44 -15.11 5.01
N ASP A 80 -13.86 -16.27 5.34
CA ASP A 80 -14.53 -17.31 6.13
C ASP A 80 -14.96 -16.78 7.50
N ALA A 81 -14.06 -16.12 8.22
CA ALA A 81 -14.38 -15.51 9.51
C ALA A 81 -15.42 -14.37 9.39
N ALA A 82 -15.33 -13.54 8.36
CA ALA A 82 -16.30 -12.49 8.09
C ALA A 82 -17.69 -13.04 7.78
N LEU A 83 -17.79 -14.14 7.02
CA LEU A 83 -19.04 -14.84 6.76
C LEU A 83 -19.69 -15.38 8.03
N ALA A 84 -18.88 -15.98 8.92
CA ALA A 84 -19.35 -16.46 10.21
C ALA A 84 -19.89 -15.31 11.09
N ALA A 85 -19.18 -14.18 11.15
CA ALA A 85 -19.61 -13.00 11.89
C ALA A 85 -20.86 -12.34 11.28
N HIS A 86 -20.93 -12.24 9.95
CA HIS A 86 -22.08 -11.68 9.25
C HIS A 86 -23.36 -12.48 9.50
N ARG A 87 -23.28 -13.81 9.49
CA ARG A 87 -24.42 -14.68 9.82
C ARG A 87 -24.95 -14.47 11.24
N LYS A 88 -24.10 -14.04 12.18
CA LYS A 88 -24.50 -13.67 13.54
C LYS A 88 -25.15 -12.27 13.61
N GLY A 89 -25.17 -11.53 12.50
CA GLY A 89 -25.96 -10.30 12.31
C GLY A 89 -25.30 -9.00 12.76
N ARG A 90 -24.07 -9.01 13.31
CA ARG A 90 -23.40 -7.79 13.77
C ARG A 90 -22.50 -7.16 12.69
N LEU A 91 -21.68 -7.96 12.02
CA LEU A 91 -20.78 -7.46 10.99
C LEU A 91 -21.58 -6.88 9.79
N ARG A 92 -21.46 -5.59 9.60
CA ARG A 92 -22.23 -4.83 8.57
C ARG A 92 -21.56 -4.85 7.21
N LYS A 93 -20.21 -4.75 7.19
CA LYS A 93 -19.46 -4.62 5.94
C LYS A 93 -17.98 -4.99 6.14
N VAL A 94 -17.38 -5.54 5.09
CA VAL A 94 -15.92 -5.75 4.99
C VAL A 94 -15.32 -4.75 4.02
N THR A 95 -14.26 -4.05 4.41
CA THR A 95 -13.46 -3.21 3.52
C THR A 95 -12.20 -3.97 3.12
N TYR A 96 -12.09 -4.29 1.83
CA TYR A 96 -10.97 -5.05 1.29
C TYR A 96 -9.89 -4.15 0.73
N MET A 97 -8.65 -4.39 1.14
CA MET A 97 -7.46 -3.66 0.66
C MET A 97 -6.93 -4.31 -0.61
N SER A 98 -7.37 -3.79 -1.77
CA SER A 98 -6.82 -4.11 -3.08
C SER A 98 -5.58 -3.25 -3.38
N SER A 99 -5.27 -2.99 -4.62
CA SER A 99 -4.11 -2.20 -5.06
C SER A 99 -4.31 -1.64 -6.45
N SER A 100 -3.61 -0.55 -6.78
CA SER A 100 -3.46 -0.07 -8.16
C SER A 100 -2.86 -1.12 -9.11
N MET A 101 -2.21 -2.17 -8.57
CA MET A 101 -1.60 -3.24 -9.37
C MET A 101 -2.61 -4.15 -10.05
N VAL A 102 -3.90 -4.06 -9.75
CA VAL A 102 -4.95 -4.74 -10.53
C VAL A 102 -5.03 -4.20 -11.97
N PHE A 103 -4.50 -2.99 -12.19
CA PHE A 103 -4.39 -2.35 -13.51
C PHE A 103 -2.99 -2.50 -14.14
N GLU A 104 -2.15 -3.40 -13.64
CA GLU A 104 -0.75 -3.55 -14.09
C GLU A 104 -0.62 -3.68 -15.61
N SER A 105 -1.50 -4.47 -16.22
CA SER A 105 -1.48 -4.77 -17.65
C SER A 105 -2.37 -3.84 -18.49
N THR A 106 -2.77 -2.68 -17.94
CA THR A 106 -3.60 -1.72 -18.70
C THR A 106 -2.81 -0.97 -19.77
N ASP A 107 -3.46 -0.72 -20.89
CA ASP A 107 -3.01 0.17 -21.96
C ASP A 107 -3.82 1.48 -22.01
N ARG A 108 -4.73 1.70 -21.04
CA ARG A 108 -5.66 2.83 -20.99
C ARG A 108 -5.52 3.62 -19.70
N TRP A 109 -5.46 4.94 -19.82
CA TRP A 109 -5.35 5.88 -18.71
C TRP A 109 -6.31 7.06 -18.91
N PRO A 110 -6.85 7.60 -17.79
CA PRO A 110 -6.71 7.10 -16.43
C PRO A 110 -7.42 5.76 -16.22
N SER A 111 -6.90 4.90 -15.32
CA SER A 111 -7.55 3.66 -14.91
C SER A 111 -8.82 3.98 -14.13
N VAL A 112 -9.96 3.52 -14.61
CA VAL A 112 -11.29 3.74 -14.02
C VAL A 112 -11.74 2.46 -13.31
N GLU A 113 -12.51 2.60 -12.24
CA GLU A 113 -13.12 1.45 -11.55
C GLU A 113 -13.99 0.63 -12.50
N GLY A 114 -13.77 -0.68 -12.51
CA GLY A 114 -14.37 -1.63 -13.44
C GLY A 114 -13.49 -2.00 -14.64
N ASP A 115 -12.44 -1.22 -14.94
CA ASP A 115 -11.51 -1.55 -16.01
C ASP A 115 -10.65 -2.78 -15.69
N GLU A 116 -10.40 -3.07 -14.42
CA GLU A 116 -9.65 -4.25 -13.97
C GLU A 116 -10.24 -5.58 -14.48
N ARG A 117 -11.51 -5.58 -14.90
CA ARG A 117 -12.18 -6.75 -15.48
C ARG A 117 -12.10 -6.80 -17.01
N ARG A 118 -11.57 -5.76 -17.64
CA ARG A 118 -11.54 -5.58 -19.10
C ARG A 118 -10.13 -5.59 -19.66
N VAL A 119 -9.14 -5.38 -18.81
CA VAL A 119 -7.73 -5.45 -19.16
C VAL A 119 -7.20 -6.86 -18.93
N PRO A 120 -6.08 -7.25 -19.55
CA PRO A 120 -5.44 -8.53 -19.26
C PRO A 120 -5.10 -8.64 -17.76
N PRO A 121 -5.10 -9.85 -17.18
CA PRO A 121 -4.70 -10.06 -15.80
C PRO A 121 -3.30 -9.50 -15.53
N PRO A 122 -3.02 -9.06 -14.29
CA PRO A 122 -1.67 -8.70 -13.88
C PRO A 122 -0.67 -9.82 -14.14
N LEU A 123 0.54 -9.46 -14.56
CA LEU A 123 1.63 -10.40 -14.80
C LEU A 123 2.35 -10.76 -13.49
N SER A 124 2.43 -9.81 -12.55
CA SER A 124 3.02 -10.08 -11.24
C SER A 124 2.08 -10.89 -10.35
N SER A 125 2.66 -11.80 -9.55
CA SER A 125 1.90 -12.55 -8.53
C SER A 125 1.24 -11.63 -7.51
N TYR A 126 1.84 -10.46 -7.23
CA TYR A 126 1.22 -9.44 -6.36
C TYR A 126 -0.02 -8.81 -6.97
N GLY A 127 0.07 -8.34 -8.21
CA GLY A 127 -1.08 -7.75 -8.91
C GLY A 127 -2.22 -8.77 -9.07
N PHE A 128 -1.87 -10.01 -9.44
CA PHE A 128 -2.85 -11.10 -9.53
C PHE A 128 -3.52 -11.38 -8.18
N GLN A 129 -2.73 -11.47 -7.10
CA GLN A 129 -3.28 -11.69 -5.75
C GLN A 129 -4.23 -10.57 -5.33
N LYS A 130 -3.91 -9.30 -5.64
CA LYS A 130 -4.81 -8.18 -5.35
C LYS A 130 -6.08 -8.20 -6.19
N LEU A 131 -6.01 -8.69 -7.41
CA LEU A 131 -7.19 -8.96 -8.23
C LEU A 131 -8.03 -10.10 -7.63
N ALA A 132 -7.40 -11.18 -7.15
CA ALA A 132 -8.09 -12.28 -6.46
C ALA A 132 -8.86 -11.79 -5.23
N VAL A 133 -8.30 -10.88 -4.40
CA VAL A 133 -9.01 -10.25 -3.27
C VAL A 133 -10.36 -9.66 -3.71
N GLU A 134 -10.40 -9.01 -4.87
CA GLU A 134 -11.62 -8.42 -5.40
C GLU A 134 -12.63 -9.46 -5.85
N TYR A 135 -12.15 -10.60 -6.39
CA TYR A 135 -13.00 -11.74 -6.71
C TYR A 135 -13.59 -12.39 -5.44
N TYR A 136 -12.80 -12.56 -4.38
CA TYR A 136 -13.30 -13.03 -3.08
C TYR A 136 -14.42 -12.13 -2.55
N ALA A 137 -14.23 -10.81 -2.57
CA ALA A 137 -15.24 -9.87 -2.10
C ALA A 137 -16.55 -9.99 -2.88
N ARG A 138 -16.47 -10.01 -4.21
CA ARG A 138 -17.66 -10.11 -5.08
C ARG A 138 -18.34 -11.46 -4.99
N ALA A 139 -17.57 -12.57 -4.97
CA ALA A 139 -18.12 -13.92 -4.84
C ALA A 139 -18.82 -14.12 -3.49
N ALA A 140 -18.27 -13.60 -2.40
CA ALA A 140 -18.91 -13.64 -1.09
C ALA A 140 -20.24 -12.85 -1.06
N TRP A 141 -20.31 -11.72 -1.75
CA TRP A 141 -21.57 -11.00 -1.95
C TRP A 141 -22.55 -11.79 -2.80
N ASP A 142 -22.12 -12.31 -3.93
CA ASP A 142 -23.01 -13.01 -4.86
C ASP A 142 -23.66 -14.25 -4.22
N GLN A 143 -22.88 -15.01 -3.44
CA GLN A 143 -23.33 -16.25 -2.84
C GLN A 143 -24.00 -16.06 -1.47
N TYR A 144 -23.43 -15.18 -0.63
CA TYR A 144 -23.81 -15.10 0.80
C TYR A 144 -24.33 -13.72 1.20
N ARG A 145 -24.34 -12.76 0.28
CA ARG A 145 -24.76 -11.37 0.54
C ARG A 145 -23.90 -10.68 1.61
N LEU A 146 -22.61 -11.05 1.74
CA LEU A 146 -21.67 -10.35 2.61
C LEU A 146 -21.35 -8.97 2.01
N PRO A 147 -21.79 -7.86 2.63
CA PRO A 147 -21.54 -6.53 2.08
C PRO A 147 -20.06 -6.17 2.09
N TYR A 148 -19.62 -5.48 1.05
CA TYR A 148 -18.21 -5.15 0.90
C TYR A 148 -17.99 -3.70 0.44
N THR A 149 -16.78 -3.23 0.61
CA THR A 149 -16.17 -2.12 -0.13
C THR A 149 -14.77 -2.51 -0.54
N ILE A 150 -14.37 -2.25 -1.77
CA ILE A 150 -12.99 -2.47 -2.24
C ILE A 150 -12.32 -1.11 -2.36
N VAL A 151 -11.11 -0.97 -1.81
CA VAL A 151 -10.28 0.22 -1.96
C VAL A 151 -8.96 -0.13 -2.62
N ARG A 152 -8.55 0.67 -3.59
CA ARG A 152 -7.30 0.54 -4.35
C ARG A 152 -6.40 1.75 -4.08
N PRO A 153 -5.51 1.65 -3.09
CA PRO A 153 -4.49 2.68 -2.88
C PRO A 153 -3.53 2.78 -4.06
N PHE A 154 -3.16 4.01 -4.41
CA PHE A 154 -2.11 4.28 -5.39
C PHE A 154 -0.89 4.86 -4.68
N ASN A 155 0.26 4.19 -4.81
CA ASN A 155 1.58 4.63 -4.36
C ASN A 155 1.57 5.34 -3.00
N CYS A 156 1.18 4.64 -1.95
CA CYS A 156 1.17 5.15 -0.57
C CYS A 156 2.57 5.63 -0.15
N VAL A 157 2.63 6.83 0.42
CA VAL A 157 3.84 7.44 0.96
C VAL A 157 3.59 7.88 2.39
N GLY A 158 4.50 7.54 3.30
CA GLY A 158 4.41 7.93 4.70
C GLY A 158 5.67 7.57 5.46
N VAL A 159 5.57 7.65 6.78
CA VAL A 159 6.64 7.27 7.72
C VAL A 159 6.41 5.86 8.25
N GLY A 160 7.45 5.24 8.83
CA GLY A 160 7.35 3.95 9.52
C GLY A 160 7.71 2.74 8.65
N GLU A 161 8.22 2.92 7.44
CA GLU A 161 8.78 1.85 6.64
C GLU A 161 10.20 1.53 7.13
N GLY A 162 10.32 0.52 7.98
CA GLY A 162 11.59 0.07 8.54
C GLY A 162 12.22 -1.08 7.73
N ARG A 163 13.34 -1.58 8.22
CA ARG A 163 14.00 -2.77 7.69
C ARG A 163 13.12 -4.00 7.95
N ALA A 164 12.78 -4.71 6.89
CA ALA A 164 12.01 -5.94 7.00
C ALA A 164 12.86 -7.09 7.54
N LEU A 165 12.27 -7.92 8.40
CA LEU A 165 12.94 -9.09 8.96
C LEU A 165 13.22 -10.13 7.86
N GLY A 166 14.47 -10.60 7.80
CA GLY A 166 14.87 -11.66 6.87
C GLY A 166 15.00 -11.25 5.40
N GLU A 167 14.75 -9.99 5.05
CA GLU A 167 15.01 -9.50 3.69
C GLU A 167 16.49 -9.20 3.48
N ALA A 168 17.00 -9.61 2.32
CA ALA A 168 18.35 -9.31 1.90
C ALA A 168 18.48 -7.81 1.56
N GLU A 169 19.64 -7.23 1.89
CA GLU A 169 19.97 -5.87 1.45
C GLU A 169 20.15 -5.84 -0.07
N VAL A 170 19.57 -4.85 -0.71
CA VAL A 170 19.72 -4.59 -2.13
C VAL A 170 20.78 -3.50 -2.33
N LEU A 171 21.78 -3.79 -3.17
CA LEU A 171 22.80 -2.81 -3.53
C LEU A 171 22.30 -1.98 -4.72
N SER A 172 22.28 -0.66 -4.57
CA SER A 172 22.01 0.29 -5.65
C SER A 172 23.17 1.27 -5.75
N GLY A 173 23.97 1.16 -6.81
CA GLY A 173 25.26 1.83 -6.87
C GLY A 173 26.14 1.43 -5.68
N ASN A 174 26.57 2.42 -4.91
CA ASN A 174 27.39 2.24 -3.71
C ASN A 174 26.60 2.24 -2.39
N VAL A 175 25.26 2.24 -2.46
CA VAL A 175 24.40 2.31 -1.27
C VAL A 175 23.64 1.00 -1.09
N LYS A 176 23.74 0.43 0.11
CA LYS A 176 22.89 -0.68 0.54
C LYS A 176 21.54 -0.14 1.01
N LEU A 177 20.47 -0.69 0.46
CA LEU A 177 19.09 -0.33 0.76
C LEU A 177 18.47 -1.39 1.67
N ALA A 178 17.84 -0.92 2.74
CA ALA A 178 17.01 -1.74 3.62
C ALA A 178 15.51 -1.53 3.35
N MET A 179 15.17 -0.58 2.49
CA MET A 179 13.81 -0.19 2.14
C MET A 179 13.44 -0.66 0.75
N SER A 180 12.16 -0.82 0.51
CA SER A 180 11.64 -1.43 -0.71
C SER A 180 10.77 -0.51 -1.56
N HIS A 181 10.45 0.70 -1.10
CA HIS A 181 9.66 1.67 -1.84
C HIS A 181 10.48 2.88 -2.29
N VAL A 182 10.15 3.40 -3.48
CA VAL A 182 10.99 4.39 -4.20
C VAL A 182 11.23 5.68 -3.42
N VAL A 183 10.26 6.20 -2.66
CA VAL A 183 10.43 7.48 -1.95
C VAL A 183 11.46 7.35 -0.82
N PRO A 184 11.30 6.43 0.17
CA PRO A 184 12.31 6.28 1.21
C PRO A 184 13.66 5.80 0.68
N ASP A 185 13.70 4.97 -0.36
CA ASP A 185 14.95 4.54 -0.98
C ASP A 185 15.74 5.71 -1.57
N LEU A 186 15.10 6.59 -2.33
CA LEU A 186 15.74 7.78 -2.88
C LEU A 186 16.20 8.73 -1.78
N VAL A 187 15.38 8.94 -0.74
CA VAL A 187 15.78 9.75 0.42
C VAL A 187 17.00 9.17 1.11
N GLN A 188 17.03 7.85 1.35
CA GLN A 188 18.17 7.17 1.97
C GLN A 188 19.44 7.31 1.13
N LYS A 189 19.37 7.14 -0.20
CA LYS A 189 20.52 7.32 -1.11
C LYS A 189 21.10 8.73 -1.03
N VAL A 190 20.24 9.76 -1.08
CA VAL A 190 20.69 11.15 -1.02
C VAL A 190 21.28 11.51 0.35
N LEU A 191 20.69 11.00 1.46
CA LEU A 191 21.19 11.21 2.82
C LEU A 191 22.54 10.51 3.03
N LYS A 192 22.73 9.32 2.46
CA LYS A 192 24.02 8.59 2.47
C LYS A 192 25.06 9.17 1.52
N GLY A 193 24.75 10.26 0.82
CA GLY A 193 25.71 11.02 -0.01
C GLY A 193 25.95 10.43 -1.40
N GLN A 194 25.06 9.59 -1.92
CA GLN A 194 25.20 9.05 -3.27
C GLN A 194 25.16 10.17 -4.30
N ASP A 195 26.20 10.28 -5.12
CA ASP A 195 26.36 11.26 -6.20
C ASP A 195 27.29 10.68 -7.28
N PRO A 196 26.82 10.44 -8.51
CA PRO A 196 25.44 10.65 -9.01
C PRO A 196 24.42 9.74 -8.33
N LEU A 197 23.14 10.20 -8.27
CA LEU A 197 22.03 9.42 -7.71
C LEU A 197 21.62 8.30 -8.66
N HIS A 198 21.57 7.08 -8.18
CA HIS A 198 21.12 5.92 -8.95
C HIS A 198 19.60 5.80 -8.91
N ILE A 199 18.96 5.75 -10.08
CA ILE A 199 17.52 5.53 -10.25
C ILE A 199 17.27 4.32 -11.14
N LEU A 200 16.22 3.55 -10.86
CA LEU A 200 15.84 2.41 -11.70
C LEU A 200 15.10 2.91 -12.95
N GLY A 201 15.54 2.43 -14.12
CA GLY A 201 15.05 2.90 -15.41
C GLY A 201 15.52 4.34 -15.71
N ASP A 202 14.89 4.96 -16.70
CA ASP A 202 15.19 6.33 -17.12
C ASP A 202 14.52 7.43 -16.28
N GLY A 203 13.72 7.03 -15.29
CA GLY A 203 12.97 7.93 -14.42
C GLY A 203 11.68 8.50 -15.03
N SER A 204 11.29 8.06 -16.23
CA SER A 204 10.07 8.49 -16.92
C SER A 204 8.79 7.85 -16.35
N GLN A 205 8.92 6.87 -15.48
CA GLN A 205 7.77 6.19 -14.88
C GLN A 205 6.87 7.17 -14.14
N VAL A 206 5.58 7.17 -14.47
CA VAL A 206 4.58 8.06 -13.87
C VAL A 206 3.88 7.39 -12.70
N ARG A 207 3.82 8.10 -11.57
CA ARG A 207 3.17 7.67 -10.33
C ARG A 207 2.30 8.78 -9.75
N HIS A 208 1.35 8.38 -8.90
CA HIS A 208 0.53 9.28 -8.10
C HIS A 208 0.84 9.01 -6.62
N TYR A 209 1.86 9.67 -6.10
CA TYR A 209 2.30 9.51 -4.71
C TYR A 209 1.28 10.09 -3.76
N THR A 210 0.61 9.23 -3.00
CA THR A 210 -0.50 9.60 -2.14
C THR A 210 -0.11 9.47 -0.68
N TYR A 211 -0.33 10.50 0.11
CA TYR A 211 0.01 10.50 1.53
C TYR A 211 -0.79 9.46 2.31
N GLY A 212 -0.10 8.73 3.21
CA GLY A 212 -0.70 7.66 4.01
C GLY A 212 -1.86 8.14 4.89
N GLY A 213 -1.76 9.37 5.44
CA GLY A 213 -2.85 9.98 6.20
C GLY A 213 -4.09 10.27 5.36
N ASP A 214 -3.91 10.74 4.11
CA ASP A 214 -5.04 10.92 3.18
C ASP A 214 -5.68 9.57 2.83
N LEU A 215 -4.86 8.54 2.55
CA LEU A 215 -5.36 7.19 2.28
C LEU A 215 -6.14 6.62 3.47
N ALA A 216 -5.62 6.78 4.69
CA ALA A 216 -6.30 6.32 5.90
C ALA A 216 -7.66 6.99 6.05
N ARG A 217 -7.75 8.32 5.82
CA ARG A 217 -9.02 9.06 5.81
C ARG A 217 -9.97 8.52 4.75
N GLY A 218 -9.47 8.26 3.53
CA GLY A 218 -10.28 7.69 2.44
C GLY A 218 -10.80 6.29 2.75
N ILE A 219 -9.97 5.43 3.35
CA ILE A 219 -10.36 4.08 3.78
C ILE A 219 -11.45 4.14 4.84
N VAL A 220 -11.28 4.97 5.88
CA VAL A 220 -12.29 5.15 6.93
C VAL A 220 -13.59 5.70 6.34
N THR A 221 -13.51 6.70 5.49
CA THR A 221 -14.69 7.26 4.79
C THR A 221 -15.41 6.17 3.98
N ALA A 222 -14.69 5.37 3.21
CA ALA A 222 -15.27 4.27 2.44
C ALA A 222 -15.84 3.17 3.34
N MET A 223 -15.23 2.91 4.51
CA MET A 223 -15.75 1.97 5.48
C MET A 223 -17.08 2.43 6.07
N GLU A 224 -17.22 3.72 6.44
CA GLU A 224 -18.36 4.24 7.18
C GLU A 224 -19.57 4.58 6.29
N GLN A 225 -19.33 5.06 5.08
CA GLN A 225 -20.42 5.56 4.22
C GLN A 225 -21.24 4.42 3.59
N GLU A 226 -22.57 4.55 3.66
CA GLU A 226 -23.51 3.65 2.98
C GLU A 226 -23.37 3.70 1.45
N ALA A 227 -23.04 4.87 0.89
CA ALA A 227 -22.79 5.03 -0.55
C ALA A 227 -21.63 4.15 -1.07
N ALA A 228 -20.73 3.67 -0.19
CA ALA A 228 -19.65 2.77 -0.52
C ALA A 228 -20.03 1.28 -0.48
N MET A 229 -21.25 0.94 -0.08
CA MET A 229 -21.67 -0.45 0.02
C MET A 229 -21.69 -1.12 -1.36
N ASN A 230 -21.00 -2.25 -1.48
CA ASN A 230 -20.84 -3.01 -2.71
C ASN A 230 -20.23 -2.21 -3.87
N GLN A 231 -19.35 -1.26 -3.52
CA GLN A 231 -18.63 -0.42 -4.45
C GLN A 231 -17.12 -0.65 -4.34
N ASP A 232 -16.41 -0.17 -5.34
CA ASP A 232 -14.95 -0.14 -5.38
C ASP A 232 -14.47 1.29 -5.68
N PHE A 233 -13.30 1.67 -5.12
CA PHE A 233 -12.77 3.02 -5.25
C PHE A 233 -11.26 3.01 -5.44
N ASN A 234 -10.80 3.82 -6.39
CA ASN A 234 -9.41 4.23 -6.47
C ASN A 234 -9.18 5.35 -5.45
N LEU A 235 -8.26 5.15 -4.51
CA LEU A 235 -7.89 6.16 -3.52
C LEU A 235 -6.51 6.72 -3.87
N SER A 236 -6.47 7.97 -4.33
CA SER A 236 -5.24 8.58 -4.83
C SER A 236 -5.32 10.10 -4.83
N THR A 237 -4.13 10.73 -4.89
CA THR A 237 -4.02 12.11 -5.36
C THR A 237 -4.29 12.17 -6.87
N ALA A 238 -4.80 13.30 -7.34
CA ALA A 238 -4.94 13.58 -8.77
C ALA A 238 -3.60 14.00 -9.43
N THR A 239 -2.58 14.34 -8.63
CA THR A 239 -1.30 14.86 -9.11
C THR A 239 -0.38 13.72 -9.52
N SER A 240 0.05 13.72 -10.76
CA SER A 240 1.09 12.82 -11.28
C SER A 240 2.48 13.38 -11.03
N THR A 241 3.45 12.47 -10.84
CA THR A 241 4.88 12.81 -10.69
C THR A 241 5.70 11.71 -11.33
N THR A 242 6.71 12.05 -12.10
CA THR A 242 7.68 11.08 -12.61
C THR A 242 8.70 10.72 -11.52
N VAL A 243 9.34 9.56 -11.66
CA VAL A 243 10.42 9.16 -10.74
C VAL A 243 11.58 10.15 -10.79
N LEU A 244 11.87 10.72 -11.97
CA LEU A 244 12.92 11.72 -12.14
C LEU A 244 12.58 13.03 -11.42
N GLU A 245 11.34 13.53 -11.54
CA GLU A 245 10.87 14.72 -10.80
C GLU A 245 10.91 14.49 -9.28
N LEU A 246 10.52 13.31 -8.82
CA LEU A 246 10.62 12.92 -7.42
C LEU A 246 12.08 12.94 -6.94
N ALA A 247 12.98 12.29 -7.69
CA ALA A 247 14.41 12.23 -7.36
C ALA A 247 15.04 13.62 -7.29
N GLN A 248 14.75 14.49 -8.26
CA GLN A 248 15.22 15.87 -8.29
C GLN A 248 14.66 16.70 -7.12
N THR A 249 13.39 16.51 -6.78
CA THR A 249 12.75 17.19 -5.64
C THR A 249 13.41 16.78 -4.31
N ILE A 250 13.64 15.49 -4.11
CA ILE A 250 14.34 14.96 -2.92
C ILE A 250 15.78 15.50 -2.86
N TRP A 251 16.51 15.49 -3.99
CA TRP A 251 17.87 16.00 -4.08
C TRP A 251 17.96 17.44 -3.61
N HIS A 252 17.14 18.32 -4.19
CA HIS A 252 17.16 19.75 -3.85
C HIS A 252 16.72 20.02 -2.41
N ARG A 253 15.80 19.24 -1.85
CA ARG A 253 15.39 19.37 -0.44
C ARG A 253 16.49 18.97 0.54
N VAL A 254 17.30 17.95 0.19
CA VAL A 254 18.37 17.44 1.07
C VAL A 254 19.68 18.18 0.90
N LYS A 255 20.08 18.44 -0.35
CA LYS A 255 21.38 19.05 -0.70
C LYS A 255 21.31 20.56 -0.89
N GLY A 256 20.12 21.12 -1.09
CA GLY A 256 19.87 22.52 -1.42
C GLY A 256 19.73 22.79 -2.93
N PRO A 257 19.01 23.85 -3.29
CA PRO A 257 18.64 24.13 -4.69
C PRO A 257 19.85 24.52 -5.58
N ALA A 258 20.97 24.96 -4.98
CA ALA A 258 22.20 25.33 -5.72
C ALA A 258 23.04 24.10 -6.11
N GLN A 259 22.79 22.95 -5.54
CA GLN A 259 23.56 21.73 -5.86
C GLN A 259 23.07 21.12 -7.16
N PRO A 260 23.95 20.93 -8.16
CA PRO A 260 23.54 20.33 -9.43
C PRO A 260 23.05 18.89 -9.21
N PHE A 261 21.87 18.58 -9.76
CA PHE A 261 21.32 17.23 -9.74
C PHE A 261 21.98 16.39 -10.85
N ARG A 262 22.57 15.26 -10.45
CA ARG A 262 23.18 14.29 -11.37
C ARG A 262 22.62 12.91 -11.04
N TYR A 263 22.32 12.13 -12.06
CA TYR A 263 21.81 10.77 -11.87
C TYR A 263 22.39 9.78 -12.89
N VAL A 264 22.30 8.52 -12.54
CA VAL A 264 22.60 7.35 -13.38
C VAL A 264 21.36 6.47 -13.45
N SER A 265 21.02 6.04 -14.66
CA SER A 265 19.93 5.10 -14.92
C SER A 265 20.43 3.67 -14.73
N ASP A 266 19.92 2.98 -13.72
CA ASP A 266 20.14 1.55 -13.54
C ASP A 266 19.12 0.75 -14.39
N PRO A 267 19.41 -0.52 -14.76
CA PRO A 267 18.46 -1.36 -15.48
C PRO A 267 17.13 -1.48 -14.73
N PRO A 268 15.98 -1.28 -15.41
CA PRO A 268 14.68 -1.47 -14.78
C PRO A 268 14.39 -2.94 -14.50
N PHE A 269 13.43 -3.23 -13.62
CA PHE A 269 12.91 -4.59 -13.46
C PHE A 269 12.12 -5.01 -14.71
N GLU A 270 12.09 -6.32 -14.99
CA GLU A 270 11.46 -6.91 -16.19
C GLU A 270 9.99 -6.50 -16.39
N HIS A 271 9.27 -6.33 -15.29
CA HIS A 271 7.84 -5.97 -15.31
C HIS A 271 7.56 -4.63 -14.61
N ASP A 272 8.43 -3.64 -14.78
CA ASP A 272 8.16 -2.31 -14.22
C ASP A 272 7.00 -1.64 -14.99
N VAL A 273 6.00 -1.19 -14.22
CA VAL A 273 4.82 -0.52 -14.78
C VAL A 273 5.16 0.92 -15.14
N ALA A 274 5.20 1.25 -16.42
CA ALA A 274 5.56 2.59 -16.88
C ALA A 274 4.61 3.69 -16.36
N ARG A 275 3.30 3.42 -16.30
CA ARG A 275 2.30 4.42 -15.92
C ARG A 275 1.26 3.85 -14.98
N ARG A 276 1.10 4.47 -13.80
CA ARG A 276 0.04 4.18 -12.83
C ARG A 276 -0.74 5.46 -12.60
N VAL A 277 -1.77 5.68 -13.44
CA VAL A 277 -2.56 6.92 -13.46
C VAL A 277 -4.02 6.57 -13.14
N PRO A 278 -4.53 6.91 -11.94
CA PRO A 278 -5.92 6.64 -11.54
C PRO A 278 -6.90 7.68 -12.09
N SER A 279 -8.15 7.26 -12.28
CA SER A 279 -9.28 8.17 -12.13
C SER A 279 -9.61 8.30 -10.65
N VAL A 280 -9.77 9.52 -10.15
CA VAL A 280 -10.17 9.83 -8.76
C VAL A 280 -11.63 10.29 -8.67
N GLU A 281 -12.33 10.35 -9.78
CA GLU A 281 -13.65 10.96 -9.91
C GLU A 281 -14.74 10.22 -9.13
N LYS A 282 -14.68 8.89 -9.08
CA LYS A 282 -15.67 8.10 -8.35
C LYS A 282 -15.58 8.36 -6.84
N ALA A 283 -14.36 8.32 -6.28
CA ALA A 283 -14.14 8.60 -4.86
C ALA A 283 -14.54 10.03 -4.50
N ARG A 284 -14.20 11.01 -5.36
CA ARG A 284 -14.60 12.39 -5.17
C ARG A 284 -16.12 12.57 -5.15
N ARG A 285 -16.80 12.04 -6.16
CA ARG A 285 -18.26 12.20 -6.31
C ARG A 285 -19.06 11.45 -5.25
N MET A 286 -18.68 10.21 -4.92
CA MET A 286 -19.48 9.35 -4.06
C MET A 286 -19.11 9.46 -2.58
N LEU A 287 -17.83 9.71 -2.28
CA LEU A 287 -17.33 9.76 -0.90
C LEU A 287 -16.95 11.18 -0.46
N GLY A 288 -16.89 12.15 -1.37
CA GLY A 288 -16.31 13.47 -1.09
C GLY A 288 -14.82 13.39 -0.76
N PHE A 289 -14.14 12.32 -1.20
CA PHE A 289 -12.74 12.09 -0.89
C PHE A 289 -11.82 12.76 -1.91
N GLU A 290 -10.89 13.55 -1.41
CA GLU A 290 -9.74 14.09 -2.14
C GLU A 290 -8.47 13.93 -1.28
N ALA A 291 -7.40 13.47 -1.89
CA ALA A 291 -6.07 13.50 -1.28
C ALA A 291 -5.44 14.87 -1.55
N THR A 292 -5.26 15.65 -0.50
CA THR A 292 -4.86 17.06 -0.58
C THR A 292 -3.41 17.32 -0.17
N THR A 293 -2.76 16.34 0.48
CA THR A 293 -1.37 16.48 0.91
C THR A 293 -0.44 16.47 -0.31
N THR A 294 0.32 17.53 -0.49
CA THR A 294 1.26 17.68 -1.61
C THR A 294 2.51 16.82 -1.43
N LEU A 295 3.20 16.50 -2.52
CA LEU A 295 4.50 15.79 -2.46
C LEU A 295 5.49 16.53 -1.55
N GLY A 296 5.49 17.87 -1.60
CA GLY A 296 6.33 18.67 -0.72
C GLY A 296 6.08 18.42 0.76
N GLN A 297 4.82 18.46 1.17
CA GLN A 297 4.41 18.19 2.56
C GLN A 297 4.74 16.76 2.98
N MET A 298 4.54 15.76 2.11
CA MET A 298 4.95 14.38 2.38
C MET A 298 6.46 14.27 2.64
N LEU A 299 7.28 14.94 1.83
CA LEU A 299 8.73 14.92 1.98
C LEU A 299 9.21 15.66 3.22
N ASP A 300 8.45 16.67 3.71
CA ASP A 300 8.75 17.37 4.96
C ASP A 300 8.63 16.43 6.19
N GLU A 301 7.85 15.35 6.09
CA GLU A 301 7.77 14.32 7.12
C GLU A 301 8.72 13.14 6.85
N VAL A 302 8.79 12.66 5.61
CA VAL A 302 9.57 11.45 5.26
C VAL A 302 11.07 11.68 5.37
N ILE A 303 11.58 12.84 4.94
CA ILE A 303 13.04 13.12 4.98
C ILE A 303 13.57 13.13 6.42
N PRO A 304 12.97 13.86 7.38
CA PRO A 304 13.41 13.81 8.78
C PRO A 304 13.27 12.41 9.38
N TRP A 305 12.18 11.70 9.08
CA TRP A 305 11.98 10.36 9.59
C TRP A 305 13.07 9.39 9.12
N VAL A 306 13.39 9.37 7.79
CA VAL A 306 14.46 8.52 7.25
C VAL A 306 15.81 8.88 7.86
N ARG A 307 16.09 10.17 8.07
CA ARG A 307 17.34 10.63 8.74
C ARG A 307 17.45 10.06 10.14
N ASN A 308 16.41 10.23 10.97
CA ASN A 308 16.39 9.71 12.32
C ASN A 308 16.53 8.18 12.35
N ALA A 309 15.85 7.49 11.44
CA ALA A 309 15.93 6.04 11.31
C ALA A 309 17.34 5.53 10.93
N LEU A 310 18.07 6.29 10.10
CA LEU A 310 19.48 6.04 9.80
C LEU A 310 20.38 6.28 11.02
N ASP A 311 20.18 7.39 11.73
CA ASP A 311 20.97 7.76 12.91
C ASP A 311 20.76 6.75 14.07
N GLU A 312 19.57 6.19 14.19
CA GLU A 312 19.19 5.18 15.19
C GLU A 312 19.50 3.73 14.75
N GLY A 313 19.94 3.52 13.52
CA GLY A 313 20.24 2.19 12.96
C GLY A 313 19.00 1.30 12.74
N ILE A 314 17.84 1.90 12.59
CA ILE A 314 16.59 1.20 12.26
C ILE A 314 16.59 0.73 10.79
N ILE A 315 17.31 1.47 9.91
CA ILE A 315 17.43 1.21 8.47
C ILE A 315 18.86 1.41 7.97
#